data_f73b064e0bd97b900181864b3002da29
#
_entry.id   f73b064e0bd97b900181864b3002da29
#
_cell.length_a   1.000
_cell.length_b   1.000
_cell.length_c   1.000
_cell.angle_alpha   90.00
_cell.angle_beta   90.00
_cell.angle_gamma   90.00
#
_symmetry.space_group_name_H-M   'P 1'
#
loop_
_entity.id
_entity.type
_entity.pdbx_description
1 polymer ?
#
loop_
_entity_poly.entity_id
_entity_poly.type
_entity_poly.pdbx_seq_one_letter_code
_entity_poly.pdbx_strand_id
1 'polypeptide(L)'
;MTDSLLRRAQHSVAPLQRREIEAALALCALDAVSSVVPTMHLETAVRSGHLSAGLWAVRRRAGLGRELSGVVWNGANFTAILPATDEVMADSQRADVAAGAVSRLARPAAMVGPAEVTLDLWGRVEPWWGPAREFRPRQVSMAIADAPTHVGAVDAEDLGLEAVRRATLDDYDDLLPACVHMFIGEVGYDPMRHGRVAYEDRLRQLVRSGRAFLQYGTVEGRRAVVFKSEIGALGGGVAQLQGVWVHPSLRGRGLARAGLCAVIESTRTTIAPTVSLYVNDFNTPAIAAYEAVGFARVGEFATVMF
;
A
#
# COMPACT_ATOMS: atom_id res chain seq x y z
N MET A 1 -4.12 -25.26 30.48
CA MET A 1 -4.37 -25.45 29.04
C MET A 1 -5.81 -25.89 28.69
N THR A 2 -6.80 -25.62 29.52
CA THR A 2 -8.19 -26.12 29.37
C THR A 2 -9.24 -25.01 29.16
N ASP A 3 -8.84 -23.75 29.16
CA ASP A 3 -9.79 -22.62 29.03
C ASP A 3 -10.03 -22.16 27.57
N SER A 4 -9.27 -22.69 26.60
CA SER A 4 -9.31 -22.30 25.19
C SER A 4 -10.43 -22.96 24.37
N LEU A 5 -11.07 -24.00 24.83
CA LEU A 5 -12.01 -24.82 24.05
C LEU A 5 -13.48 -24.41 24.15
N LEU A 6 -13.82 -23.43 24.98
CA LEU A 6 -15.21 -22.98 25.20
C LEU A 6 -15.46 -21.50 24.85
N ARG A 7 -14.48 -20.78 24.34
CA ARG A 7 -14.71 -19.43 23.92
C ARG A 7 -15.60 -19.40 22.68
N ARG A 8 -16.86 -19.07 22.85
CA ARG A 8 -17.81 -18.90 21.77
C ARG A 8 -17.35 -17.67 20.96
N ALA A 9 -17.00 -17.86 19.68
CA ALA A 9 -16.56 -16.78 18.81
C ALA A 9 -17.53 -15.58 18.89
N GLN A 10 -17.00 -14.43 19.26
CA GLN A 10 -17.78 -13.18 19.35
C GLN A 10 -17.97 -12.54 17.99
N HIS A 11 -16.99 -12.77 17.08
CA HIS A 11 -17.01 -12.27 15.72
C HIS A 11 -17.14 -13.42 14.73
N SER A 12 -17.77 -13.13 13.60
CA SER A 12 -17.77 -14.03 12.44
C SER A 12 -17.03 -13.39 11.28
N VAL A 13 -16.17 -14.17 10.63
CA VAL A 13 -15.43 -13.76 9.43
C VAL A 13 -16.02 -14.53 8.25
N ALA A 14 -16.57 -13.81 7.28
CA ALA A 14 -17.19 -14.41 6.11
C ALA A 14 -17.16 -13.43 4.94
N PRO A 15 -17.35 -13.88 3.67
CA PRO A 15 -17.37 -13.00 2.52
C PRO A 15 -18.29 -11.79 2.75
N LEU A 16 -17.82 -10.62 2.33
CA LEU A 16 -18.59 -9.39 2.38
C LEU A 16 -19.82 -9.51 1.49
N GLN A 17 -20.96 -8.99 1.93
CA GLN A 17 -22.20 -8.98 1.15
C GLN A 17 -22.40 -7.60 0.51
N ARG A 18 -23.07 -7.56 -0.63
CA ARG A 18 -23.35 -6.32 -1.38
C ARG A 18 -24.01 -5.24 -0.52
N ARG A 19 -24.97 -5.62 0.32
CA ARG A 19 -25.69 -4.71 1.23
C ARG A 19 -24.81 -4.11 2.34
N GLU A 20 -23.60 -4.64 2.53
CA GLU A 20 -22.66 -4.19 3.54
C GLU A 20 -21.60 -3.22 3.00
N ILE A 21 -21.55 -3.00 1.68
CA ILE A 21 -20.51 -2.16 1.04
C ILE A 21 -20.50 -0.76 1.62
N GLU A 22 -21.68 -0.14 1.82
CA GLU A 22 -21.77 1.21 2.39
C GLU A 22 -21.23 1.27 3.82
N ALA A 23 -21.60 0.32 4.66
CA ALA A 23 -21.08 0.21 6.03
C ALA A 23 -19.56 -0.07 6.04
N ALA A 24 -19.07 -0.87 5.09
CA ALA A 24 -17.64 -1.15 4.94
C ALA A 24 -16.86 0.10 4.50
N LEU A 25 -17.40 0.88 3.57
CA LEU A 25 -16.81 2.17 3.18
C LEU A 25 -16.79 3.17 4.35
N ALA A 26 -17.89 3.26 5.11
CA ALA A 26 -17.95 4.12 6.30
C ALA A 26 -16.93 3.71 7.36
N LEU A 27 -16.74 2.39 7.59
CA LEU A 27 -15.72 1.88 8.49
C LEU A 27 -14.31 2.20 8.00
N CYS A 28 -14.03 2.02 6.72
CA CYS A 28 -12.73 2.35 6.14
C CYS A 28 -12.43 3.86 6.17
N ALA A 29 -13.46 4.70 6.11
CA ALA A 29 -13.32 6.17 6.18
C ALA A 29 -12.85 6.68 7.54
N LEU A 30 -12.93 5.88 8.62
CA LEU A 30 -12.40 6.23 9.95
C LEU A 30 -10.87 6.42 9.92
N ASP A 31 -10.17 5.68 9.06
CA ASP A 31 -8.75 5.86 8.74
C ASP A 31 -8.54 5.56 7.25
N ALA A 32 -8.75 6.57 6.43
CA ALA A 32 -8.67 6.44 4.98
C ALA A 32 -7.26 6.07 4.49
N VAL A 33 -6.21 6.52 5.18
CA VAL A 33 -4.81 6.23 4.82
C VAL A 33 -4.50 4.75 5.02
N SER A 34 -4.85 4.19 6.16
CA SER A 34 -4.63 2.77 6.45
C SER A 34 -5.55 1.86 5.62
N SER A 35 -6.69 2.37 5.21
CA SER A 35 -7.75 1.60 4.54
C SER A 35 -7.75 1.73 3.01
N VAL A 36 -6.77 2.41 2.41
CA VAL A 36 -6.77 2.72 0.97
C VAL A 36 -6.95 1.48 0.09
N VAL A 37 -6.32 0.35 0.43
CA VAL A 37 -6.39 -0.88 -0.36
C VAL A 37 -7.79 -1.52 -0.30
N PRO A 38 -8.37 -1.87 0.85
CA PRO A 38 -9.73 -2.39 0.89
C PRO A 38 -10.75 -1.40 0.33
N THR A 39 -10.59 -0.09 0.56
CA THR A 39 -11.48 0.94 -0.01
C THR A 39 -11.45 0.94 -1.54
N MET A 40 -10.26 0.84 -2.15
CA MET A 40 -10.12 0.74 -3.61
C MET A 40 -10.94 -0.43 -4.18
N HIS A 41 -10.95 -1.58 -3.51
CA HIS A 41 -11.71 -2.75 -3.94
C HIS A 41 -13.22 -2.61 -3.69
N LEU A 42 -13.62 -1.96 -2.59
CA LEU A 42 -15.02 -1.62 -2.31
C LEU A 42 -15.58 -0.65 -3.36
N GLU A 43 -14.86 0.44 -3.65
CA GLU A 43 -15.25 1.41 -4.68
C GLU A 43 -15.30 0.78 -6.08
N THR A 44 -14.38 -0.14 -6.36
CA THR A 44 -14.41 -0.91 -7.61
C THR A 44 -15.67 -1.77 -7.68
N ALA A 45 -16.08 -2.40 -6.58
CA ALA A 45 -17.31 -3.17 -6.52
C ALA A 45 -18.56 -2.30 -6.76
N VAL A 46 -18.57 -1.07 -6.23
CA VAL A 46 -19.64 -0.09 -6.48
C VAL A 46 -19.72 0.26 -7.97
N ARG A 47 -18.58 0.61 -8.58
CA ARG A 47 -18.52 1.03 -9.99
C ARG A 47 -18.83 -0.10 -10.98
N SER A 48 -18.29 -1.30 -10.75
CA SER A 48 -18.43 -2.44 -11.68
C SER A 48 -19.67 -3.28 -11.43
N GLY A 49 -20.30 -3.10 -10.28
CA GLY A 49 -21.35 -4.00 -9.81
C GLY A 49 -20.86 -5.42 -9.47
N HIS A 50 -19.56 -5.66 -9.40
CA HIS A 50 -18.97 -6.97 -9.10
C HIS A 50 -18.16 -6.94 -7.80
N LEU A 51 -18.60 -7.72 -6.82
CA LEU A 51 -17.91 -7.82 -5.52
C LEU A 51 -16.80 -8.86 -5.60
N SER A 52 -15.58 -8.43 -5.31
CA SER A 52 -14.42 -9.34 -5.30
C SER A 52 -14.52 -10.37 -4.18
N ALA A 53 -14.21 -11.62 -4.50
CA ALA A 53 -14.14 -12.71 -3.53
C ALA A 53 -13.07 -12.49 -2.43
N GLY A 54 -12.12 -11.59 -2.66
CA GLY A 54 -11.11 -11.21 -1.67
C GLY A 54 -11.61 -10.29 -0.55
N LEU A 55 -12.82 -9.72 -0.67
CA LEU A 55 -13.39 -8.86 0.37
C LEU A 55 -14.18 -9.69 1.39
N TRP A 56 -13.77 -9.57 2.66
CA TRP A 56 -14.36 -10.28 3.78
C TRP A 56 -14.82 -9.29 4.85
N ALA A 57 -15.95 -9.60 5.49
CA ALA A 57 -16.53 -8.85 6.59
C ALA A 57 -16.25 -9.54 7.92
N VAL A 58 -15.86 -8.74 8.90
CA VAL A 58 -15.83 -9.13 10.31
C VAL A 58 -17.08 -8.57 10.97
N ARG A 59 -17.90 -9.44 11.56
CA ARG A 59 -19.19 -9.05 12.16
C ARG A 59 -19.24 -9.46 13.61
N ARG A 60 -19.53 -8.52 14.49
CA ARG A 60 -19.78 -8.79 15.92
C ARG A 60 -21.28 -8.97 16.20
N ARG A 61 -21.61 -9.61 17.31
CA ARG A 61 -23.00 -9.66 17.81
C ARG A 61 -23.40 -8.27 18.32
N ALA A 62 -24.57 -7.82 17.90
CA ALA A 62 -25.18 -6.58 18.38
C ALA A 62 -26.68 -6.84 18.63
N GLY A 63 -27.07 -6.93 19.88
CA GLY A 63 -28.44 -7.33 20.24
C GLY A 63 -28.84 -8.68 19.64
N LEU A 64 -29.95 -8.69 18.88
CA LEU A 64 -30.46 -9.88 18.17
C LEU A 64 -29.80 -10.08 16.79
N GLY A 65 -28.97 -9.13 16.33
CA GLY A 65 -28.34 -9.12 15.01
C GLY A 65 -26.83 -9.23 15.05
N ARG A 66 -26.23 -8.86 13.91
CA ARG A 66 -24.80 -8.71 13.73
C ARG A 66 -24.52 -7.41 13.02
N GLU A 67 -23.51 -6.68 13.45
CA GLU A 67 -23.04 -5.46 12.81
C GLU A 67 -21.62 -5.65 12.26
N LEU A 68 -21.26 -4.90 11.23
CA LEU A 68 -19.93 -4.87 10.66
C LEU A 68 -18.98 -4.20 11.66
N SER A 69 -17.89 -4.88 12.01
CA SER A 69 -16.87 -4.40 12.94
C SER A 69 -15.47 -4.39 12.34
N GLY A 70 -15.30 -4.88 11.11
CA GLY A 70 -14.03 -4.86 10.42
C GLY A 70 -14.16 -5.31 8.97
N VAL A 71 -13.16 -4.98 8.17
CA VAL A 71 -13.03 -5.38 6.77
C VAL A 71 -11.67 -6.04 6.58
N VAL A 72 -11.65 -7.15 5.85
CA VAL A 72 -10.43 -7.84 5.45
C VAL A 72 -10.39 -7.92 3.93
N TRP A 73 -9.28 -7.56 3.37
CA TRP A 73 -8.91 -7.84 1.99
C TRP A 73 -7.91 -9.00 1.96
N ASN A 74 -8.19 -10.05 1.21
CA ASN A 74 -7.29 -11.15 0.92
C ASN A 74 -7.17 -11.34 -0.60
N GLY A 75 -6.17 -10.69 -1.17
CA GLY A 75 -5.80 -10.83 -2.58
C GLY A 75 -4.34 -11.28 -2.68
N ALA A 76 -3.54 -10.57 -3.47
CA ALA A 76 -2.08 -10.78 -3.49
C ALA A 76 -1.49 -10.51 -2.10
N ASN A 77 -1.98 -9.48 -1.41
CA ASN A 77 -1.66 -9.19 -0.01
C ASN A 77 -2.92 -9.35 0.84
N PHE A 78 -2.71 -9.67 2.11
CA PHE A 78 -3.73 -9.63 3.15
C PHE A 78 -3.64 -8.29 3.90
N THR A 79 -4.77 -7.60 4.03
CA THR A 79 -4.90 -6.37 4.82
C THR A 79 -6.17 -6.45 5.66
N ALA A 80 -6.05 -6.20 6.97
CA ALA A 80 -7.18 -6.18 7.90
C ALA A 80 -7.34 -4.79 8.51
N ILE A 81 -8.54 -4.25 8.43
CA ILE A 81 -8.96 -3.00 9.07
C ILE A 81 -9.93 -3.37 10.18
N LEU A 82 -9.45 -3.29 11.41
CA LEU A 82 -10.11 -3.77 12.61
C LEU A 82 -10.15 -2.67 13.68
N PRO A 83 -10.95 -1.61 13.49
CA PRO A 83 -11.12 -0.59 14.53
C PRO A 83 -11.78 -1.23 15.74
N ALA A 84 -11.14 -1.11 16.89
CA ALA A 84 -11.65 -1.58 18.15
C ALA A 84 -11.77 -0.42 19.15
N THR A 85 -12.76 -0.48 20.02
CA THR A 85 -13.02 0.57 21.01
C THR A 85 -12.31 0.33 22.34
N ASP A 86 -11.86 -0.92 22.59
CA ASP A 86 -11.12 -1.31 23.78
C ASP A 86 -10.23 -2.54 23.51
N GLU A 87 -9.26 -2.79 24.37
CA GLU A 87 -8.26 -3.86 24.21
C GLU A 87 -8.87 -5.26 24.23
N VAL A 88 -9.86 -5.51 25.08
CA VAL A 88 -10.51 -6.82 25.20
C VAL A 88 -11.28 -7.16 23.93
N MET A 89 -11.97 -6.17 23.37
CA MET A 89 -12.66 -6.31 22.09
C MET A 89 -11.68 -6.48 20.94
N ALA A 90 -10.57 -5.74 20.95
CA ALA A 90 -9.49 -5.85 19.95
C ALA A 90 -8.90 -7.26 19.94
N ASP A 91 -8.52 -7.81 21.10
CA ASP A 91 -7.98 -9.16 21.22
C ASP A 91 -8.96 -10.23 20.72
N SER A 92 -10.23 -10.14 21.15
CA SER A 92 -11.28 -11.04 20.69
C SER A 92 -11.48 -10.99 19.18
N GLN A 93 -11.51 -9.80 18.60
CA GLN A 93 -11.70 -9.59 17.17
C GLN A 93 -10.53 -10.18 16.37
N ARG A 94 -9.30 -9.90 16.78
CA ARG A 94 -8.09 -10.42 16.13
C ARG A 94 -7.99 -11.94 16.21
N ALA A 95 -8.34 -12.54 17.35
CA ALA A 95 -8.38 -13.99 17.52
C ALA A 95 -9.37 -14.66 16.55
N ASP A 96 -10.59 -14.11 16.45
CA ASP A 96 -11.62 -14.64 15.55
C ASP A 96 -11.25 -14.41 14.06
N VAL A 97 -10.60 -13.28 13.72
CA VAL A 97 -10.10 -13.01 12.37
C VAL A 97 -8.98 -13.98 12.01
N ALA A 98 -8.02 -14.21 12.89
CA ALA A 98 -6.94 -15.17 12.66
C ALA A 98 -7.47 -16.59 12.43
N ALA A 99 -8.40 -17.06 13.28
CA ALA A 99 -9.04 -18.36 13.12
C ALA A 99 -9.82 -18.46 11.78
N GLY A 100 -10.52 -17.39 11.39
CA GLY A 100 -11.22 -17.29 10.12
C GLY A 100 -10.25 -17.32 8.93
N ALA A 101 -9.12 -16.62 9.03
CA ALA A 101 -8.10 -16.58 8.00
C ALA A 101 -7.47 -17.97 7.79
N VAL A 102 -7.02 -18.61 8.85
CA VAL A 102 -6.41 -19.95 8.77
C VAL A 102 -7.37 -20.99 8.19
N SER A 103 -8.66 -20.93 8.55
CA SER A 103 -9.62 -21.95 8.15
C SER A 103 -10.22 -21.77 6.76
N ARG A 104 -10.16 -20.57 6.17
CA ARG A 104 -10.94 -20.21 4.99
C ARG A 104 -10.20 -19.49 3.89
N LEU A 105 -9.05 -18.88 4.21
CA LEU A 105 -8.30 -18.08 3.25
C LEU A 105 -7.04 -18.82 2.79
N ALA A 106 -6.70 -18.63 1.52
CA ALA A 106 -5.39 -19.02 1.06
C ALA A 106 -4.33 -18.07 1.65
N ARG A 107 -3.15 -18.62 1.97
CA ARG A 107 -2.00 -17.80 2.40
C ARG A 107 -1.66 -16.80 1.30
N PRO A 108 -1.62 -15.50 1.60
CA PRO A 108 -1.27 -14.44 0.65
C PRO A 108 0.25 -14.43 0.36
N ALA A 109 0.70 -13.60 -0.57
CA ALA A 109 2.13 -13.33 -0.76
C ALA A 109 2.72 -12.49 0.40
N ALA A 110 1.90 -11.64 1.03
CA ALA A 110 2.29 -10.87 2.20
C ALA A 110 1.07 -10.46 3.04
N MET A 111 1.30 -10.20 4.33
CA MET A 111 0.40 -9.42 5.18
C MET A 111 0.94 -7.98 5.25
N VAL A 112 0.09 -6.99 4.99
CA VAL A 112 0.47 -5.57 4.98
C VAL A 112 -0.66 -4.74 5.59
N GLY A 113 -0.34 -3.85 6.51
CA GLY A 113 -1.36 -2.96 7.10
C GLY A 113 -0.90 -2.29 8.39
N PRO A 114 -1.82 -1.70 9.17
CA PRO A 114 -1.50 -1.10 10.46
C PRO A 114 -0.68 -2.06 11.33
N ALA A 115 0.45 -1.58 11.85
CA ALA A 115 1.46 -2.43 12.49
C ALA A 115 0.88 -3.27 13.63
N GLU A 116 0.15 -2.64 14.54
CA GLU A 116 -0.45 -3.32 15.69
C GLU A 116 -1.34 -4.50 15.27
N VAL A 117 -2.25 -4.28 14.32
CA VAL A 117 -3.17 -5.32 13.84
C VAL A 117 -2.41 -6.39 13.06
N THR A 118 -1.49 -5.99 12.18
CA THR A 118 -0.75 -6.93 11.31
C THR A 118 0.16 -7.85 12.11
N LEU A 119 0.87 -7.30 13.11
CA LEU A 119 1.80 -8.06 13.95
C LEU A 119 1.06 -9.03 14.89
N ASP A 120 -0.03 -8.59 15.50
CA ASP A 120 -0.86 -9.46 16.34
C ASP A 120 -1.45 -10.61 15.51
N LEU A 121 -2.04 -10.31 14.36
CA LEU A 121 -2.58 -11.35 13.46
C LEU A 121 -1.48 -12.30 12.99
N TRP A 122 -0.30 -11.77 12.65
CA TRP A 122 0.85 -12.60 12.27
C TRP A 122 1.22 -13.60 13.37
N GLY A 123 1.39 -13.15 14.61
CA GLY A 123 1.71 -14.03 15.72
C GLY A 123 0.68 -15.17 15.94
N ARG A 124 -0.58 -14.95 15.52
CA ARG A 124 -1.65 -15.94 15.62
C ARG A 124 -1.70 -16.92 14.44
N VAL A 125 -1.33 -16.47 13.22
CA VAL A 125 -1.43 -17.30 12.00
C VAL A 125 -0.12 -17.99 11.64
N GLU A 126 1.02 -17.52 12.13
CA GLU A 126 2.35 -18.09 11.83
C GLU A 126 2.45 -19.61 12.01
N PRO A 127 1.91 -20.22 13.07
CA PRO A 127 1.96 -21.68 13.25
C PRO A 127 1.29 -22.47 12.12
N TRP A 128 0.39 -21.83 11.37
CA TRP A 128 -0.39 -22.44 10.28
C TRP A 128 0.10 -22.06 8.89
N TRP A 129 0.53 -20.80 8.73
CA TRP A 129 0.98 -20.28 7.44
C TRP A 129 2.47 -20.48 7.21
N GLY A 130 3.22 -20.88 8.24
CA GLY A 130 4.66 -21.10 8.21
C GLY A 130 5.47 -19.80 8.38
N PRO A 131 6.79 -19.91 8.40
CA PRO A 131 7.67 -18.78 8.69
C PRO A 131 7.60 -17.71 7.60
N ALA A 132 7.82 -16.48 8.00
CA ALA A 132 8.01 -15.37 7.06
C ALA A 132 9.35 -15.50 6.35
N ARG A 133 9.37 -15.21 5.05
CA ARG A 133 10.60 -15.02 4.27
C ARG A 133 11.29 -13.71 4.65
N GLU A 134 10.48 -12.66 4.87
CA GLU A 134 10.96 -11.35 5.26
C GLU A 134 9.96 -10.71 6.23
N PHE A 135 10.49 -10.03 7.24
CA PHE A 135 9.70 -9.42 8.29
C PHE A 135 10.10 -7.95 8.47
N ARG A 136 9.16 -7.04 8.24
CA ARG A 136 9.32 -5.60 8.39
C ARG A 136 8.33 -5.11 9.45
N PRO A 137 8.71 -5.17 10.73
CA PRO A 137 7.78 -4.89 11.84
C PRO A 137 7.39 -3.42 11.93
N ARG A 138 8.20 -2.54 11.38
CA ARG A 138 8.00 -1.11 11.49
C ARG A 138 8.28 -0.39 10.18
N GLN A 139 7.24 0.21 9.64
CA GLN A 139 7.29 1.08 8.47
C GLN A 139 6.51 2.36 8.80
N VAL A 140 7.15 3.51 8.61
CA VAL A 140 6.51 4.80 8.89
C VAL A 140 5.46 5.06 7.84
N SER A 141 4.19 5.19 8.24
CA SER A 141 3.09 5.63 7.38
C SER A 141 3.05 7.15 7.36
N MET A 142 3.02 7.73 6.17
CA MET A 142 3.10 9.17 5.98
C MET A 142 2.04 9.63 4.98
N ALA A 143 1.51 10.86 5.20
CA ALA A 143 0.52 11.44 4.29
C ALA A 143 0.72 12.95 4.15
N ILE A 144 0.25 13.48 3.03
CA ILE A 144 0.18 14.92 2.74
C ILE A 144 -1.16 15.23 2.08
N ALA A 145 -1.86 16.24 2.61
CA ALA A 145 -3.11 16.77 2.06
C ALA A 145 -2.98 18.26 1.62
N ASP A 146 -1.86 18.87 1.94
CA ASP A 146 -1.53 20.25 1.57
C ASP A 146 -0.65 20.31 0.32
N ALA A 147 -0.42 21.54 -0.20
CA ALA A 147 0.56 21.74 -1.26
C ALA A 147 1.96 21.32 -0.80
N PRO A 148 2.76 20.67 -1.66
CA PRO A 148 4.09 20.26 -1.24
C PRO A 148 4.99 21.47 -1.02
N THR A 149 5.92 21.33 -0.09
CA THR A 149 6.97 22.32 0.14
C THR A 149 8.05 22.16 -0.91
N HIS A 150 8.25 23.18 -1.75
CA HIS A 150 9.35 23.21 -2.70
C HIS A 150 10.67 23.44 -1.99
N VAL A 151 11.56 22.48 -2.04
CA VAL A 151 12.85 22.51 -1.34
C VAL A 151 13.97 22.62 -2.38
N GLY A 152 14.54 23.82 -2.49
CA GLY A 152 15.77 24.10 -3.21
C GLY A 152 15.79 23.69 -4.70
N ALA A 153 16.56 24.38 -5.49
CA ALA A 153 16.82 23.94 -6.87
C ALA A 153 17.63 22.63 -6.85
N VAL A 154 17.25 21.69 -7.71
CA VAL A 154 18.13 20.57 -8.06
C VAL A 154 19.34 21.17 -8.77
N ASP A 155 20.53 20.76 -8.40
CA ASP A 155 21.73 21.06 -9.17
C ASP A 155 21.67 20.27 -10.49
N ALA A 156 21.06 20.90 -11.49
CA ALA A 156 20.53 20.23 -12.67
C ALA A 156 21.20 20.66 -13.99
N GLU A 157 22.10 21.65 -13.93
CA GLU A 157 22.61 22.24 -15.18
C GLU A 157 23.27 21.23 -16.12
N ASP A 158 23.88 20.15 -15.54
CA ASP A 158 24.56 19.13 -16.35
C ASP A 158 23.69 17.88 -16.62
N LEU A 159 22.46 17.79 -16.10
CA LEU A 159 21.69 16.56 -16.13
C LEU A 159 20.65 16.47 -17.24
N GLY A 160 20.40 17.55 -17.98
CA GLY A 160 19.41 17.57 -19.05
C GLY A 160 18.03 17.08 -18.59
N LEU A 161 17.58 17.52 -17.39
CA LEU A 161 16.34 17.04 -16.80
C LEU A 161 15.12 17.51 -17.58
N GLU A 162 14.29 16.56 -17.98
CA GLU A 162 12.96 16.84 -18.49
C GLU A 162 11.97 17.08 -17.32
N ALA A 163 10.76 17.55 -17.64
CA ALA A 163 9.71 17.68 -16.63
C ALA A 163 9.25 16.28 -16.13
N VAL A 164 8.93 16.20 -14.84
CA VAL A 164 8.22 15.03 -14.31
C VAL A 164 6.83 14.98 -14.92
N ARG A 165 6.45 13.83 -15.47
CA ARG A 165 5.16 13.63 -16.10
C ARG A 165 4.63 12.21 -15.91
N ARG A 166 3.38 12.01 -16.26
CA ARG A 166 2.83 10.65 -16.35
C ARG A 166 3.49 9.89 -17.49
N ALA A 167 3.81 8.64 -17.25
CA ALA A 167 4.31 7.73 -18.25
C ALA A 167 3.21 7.37 -19.26
N THR A 168 3.60 7.18 -20.50
CA THR A 168 2.80 6.62 -21.59
C THR A 168 3.32 5.24 -21.98
N LEU A 169 2.62 4.53 -22.84
CA LEU A 169 3.11 3.23 -23.32
C LEU A 169 4.39 3.34 -24.16
N ASP A 170 4.66 4.51 -24.74
CA ASP A 170 5.89 4.78 -25.49
C ASP A 170 7.13 4.84 -24.57
N ASP A 171 6.92 5.12 -23.28
CA ASP A 171 7.98 5.13 -22.26
C ASP A 171 8.26 3.76 -21.67
N TYR A 172 7.46 2.74 -22.03
CA TYR A 172 7.44 1.45 -21.33
C TYR A 172 8.81 0.75 -21.32
N ASP A 173 9.50 0.75 -22.45
CA ASP A 173 10.79 0.05 -22.61
C ASP A 173 11.91 0.70 -21.78
N ASP A 174 11.85 2.02 -21.56
CA ASP A 174 12.78 2.74 -20.68
C ASP A 174 12.39 2.66 -19.20
N LEU A 175 11.07 2.59 -18.93
CA LEU A 175 10.53 2.55 -17.56
C LEU A 175 10.70 1.17 -16.91
N LEU A 176 10.51 0.09 -17.68
CA LEU A 176 10.58 -1.28 -17.17
C LEU A 176 11.91 -1.60 -16.45
N PRO A 177 13.10 -1.29 -17.03
CA PRO A 177 14.37 -1.52 -16.34
C PRO A 177 14.48 -0.77 -15.00
N ALA A 178 14.01 0.48 -14.93
CA ALA A 178 14.01 1.28 -13.70
C ALA A 178 13.10 0.64 -12.63
N CYS A 179 11.93 0.13 -13.04
CA CYS A 179 11.00 -0.58 -12.14
C CYS A 179 11.60 -1.89 -11.62
N VAL A 180 12.22 -2.68 -12.50
CA VAL A 180 12.89 -3.94 -12.13
C VAL A 180 14.06 -3.68 -11.18
N HIS A 181 14.91 -2.69 -11.48
CA HIS A 181 16.04 -2.32 -10.63
C HIS A 181 15.57 -1.91 -9.22
N MET A 182 14.54 -1.07 -9.15
CA MET A 182 13.93 -0.68 -7.88
C MET A 182 13.40 -1.89 -7.12
N PHE A 183 12.64 -2.77 -7.79
CA PHE A 183 12.03 -3.94 -7.18
C PHE A 183 13.09 -4.91 -6.61
N ILE A 184 14.17 -5.17 -7.35
CA ILE A 184 15.28 -6.00 -6.87
C ILE A 184 15.90 -5.39 -5.60
N GLY A 185 16.09 -4.06 -5.58
CA GLY A 185 16.66 -3.37 -4.42
C GLY A 185 15.76 -3.38 -3.18
N GLU A 186 14.43 -3.40 -3.37
CA GLU A 186 13.47 -3.37 -2.25
C GLU A 186 13.00 -4.74 -1.80
N VAL A 187 12.86 -5.70 -2.73
CA VAL A 187 12.24 -7.01 -2.47
C VAL A 187 13.24 -8.17 -2.51
N GLY A 188 14.44 -7.91 -3.03
CA GLY A 188 15.57 -8.86 -2.96
C GLY A 188 15.56 -9.97 -4.01
N TYR A 189 14.62 -9.98 -4.98
CA TYR A 189 14.64 -10.92 -6.11
C TYR A 189 14.21 -10.25 -7.42
N ASP A 190 14.60 -10.86 -8.53
CA ASP A 190 14.27 -10.36 -9.86
C ASP A 190 12.86 -10.82 -10.29
N PRO A 191 11.89 -9.88 -10.43
CA PRO A 191 10.53 -10.23 -10.82
C PRO A 191 10.43 -10.77 -12.24
N MET A 192 11.45 -10.54 -13.07
CA MET A 192 11.50 -11.04 -14.45
C MET A 192 11.82 -12.53 -14.54
N ARG A 193 12.40 -13.12 -13.49
CA ARG A 193 12.68 -14.55 -13.41
C ARG A 193 11.46 -15.37 -13.00
N HIS A 194 10.62 -14.80 -12.13
CA HIS A 194 9.45 -15.50 -11.58
C HIS A 194 8.25 -14.55 -11.62
N GLY A 195 7.35 -14.75 -12.58
CA GLY A 195 6.14 -13.93 -12.71
C GLY A 195 6.25 -12.75 -13.66
N ARG A 196 7.16 -12.79 -14.63
CA ARG A 196 7.40 -11.74 -15.63
C ARG A 196 6.11 -11.18 -16.23
N VAL A 197 5.24 -12.03 -16.73
CA VAL A 197 4.00 -11.62 -17.40
C VAL A 197 3.11 -10.80 -16.45
N ALA A 198 2.90 -11.28 -15.24
CA ALA A 198 2.08 -10.57 -14.23
C ALA A 198 2.70 -9.23 -13.82
N TYR A 199 4.03 -9.16 -13.71
CA TYR A 199 4.74 -7.92 -13.38
C TYR A 199 4.62 -6.88 -14.51
N GLU A 200 4.87 -7.31 -15.74
CA GLU A 200 4.75 -6.45 -16.92
C GLU A 200 3.31 -5.98 -17.14
N ASP A 201 2.32 -6.86 -17.01
CA ASP A 201 0.91 -6.51 -17.14
C ASP A 201 0.48 -5.49 -16.08
N ARG A 202 0.93 -5.67 -14.83
CA ARG A 202 0.70 -4.71 -13.77
C ARG A 202 1.30 -3.34 -14.10
N LEU A 203 2.55 -3.30 -14.59
CA LEU A 203 3.19 -2.04 -14.99
C LEU A 203 2.43 -1.37 -16.14
N ARG A 204 2.07 -2.13 -17.19
CA ARG A 204 1.26 -1.61 -18.30
C ARG A 204 -0.08 -1.06 -17.82
N GLN A 205 -0.71 -1.72 -16.85
CA GLN A 205 -1.97 -1.24 -16.26
C GLN A 205 -1.77 0.08 -15.51
N LEU A 206 -0.70 0.23 -14.74
CA LEU A 206 -0.38 1.49 -14.05
C LEU A 206 -0.15 2.62 -15.06
N VAL A 207 0.60 2.37 -16.13
CA VAL A 207 0.83 3.34 -17.21
C VAL A 207 -0.50 3.73 -17.89
N ARG A 208 -1.30 2.75 -18.33
CA ARG A 208 -2.60 3.01 -19.00
C ARG A 208 -3.57 3.78 -18.11
N SER A 209 -3.52 3.58 -16.80
CA SER A 209 -4.39 4.29 -15.85
C SER A 209 -3.85 5.64 -15.41
N GLY A 210 -2.72 6.11 -15.97
CA GLY A 210 -2.06 7.37 -15.61
C GLY A 210 -1.51 7.41 -14.19
N ARG A 211 -1.17 6.24 -13.63
CA ARG A 211 -0.68 6.07 -12.25
C ARG A 211 0.83 5.86 -12.16
N ALA A 212 1.55 5.85 -13.26
CA ALA A 212 3.00 5.80 -13.31
C ALA A 212 3.54 7.18 -13.69
N PHE A 213 4.55 7.65 -12.98
CA PHE A 213 5.25 8.91 -13.21
C PHE A 213 6.72 8.63 -13.47
N LEU A 214 7.34 9.45 -14.33
CA LEU A 214 8.75 9.40 -14.61
C LEU A 214 9.34 10.79 -14.91
N GLN A 215 10.65 10.86 -14.83
CA GLN A 215 11.46 11.97 -15.30
C GLN A 215 12.64 11.40 -16.07
N TYR A 216 12.90 11.94 -17.24
CA TYR A 216 14.12 11.67 -17.99
C TYR A 216 15.22 12.68 -17.64
N GLY A 217 16.43 12.22 -17.81
CA GLY A 217 17.64 13.03 -17.71
C GLY A 217 18.80 12.33 -18.42
N THR A 218 19.99 12.88 -18.29
CA THR A 218 21.21 12.34 -18.89
C THR A 218 22.02 11.56 -17.86
N VAL A 219 22.31 10.30 -18.17
CA VAL A 219 23.19 9.43 -17.40
C VAL A 219 24.27 8.89 -18.35
N GLU A 220 25.52 9.14 -18.04
CA GLU A 220 26.66 8.72 -18.89
C GLU A 220 26.49 9.12 -20.38
N GLY A 221 26.00 10.35 -20.62
CA GLY A 221 25.79 10.89 -21.95
C GLY A 221 24.58 10.32 -22.70
N ARG A 222 23.72 9.53 -22.04
CA ARG A 222 22.52 8.94 -22.65
C ARG A 222 21.27 9.37 -21.92
N ARG A 223 20.17 9.52 -22.65
CA ARG A 223 18.84 9.74 -22.08
C ARG A 223 18.39 8.50 -21.32
N ALA A 224 17.99 8.67 -20.07
CA ALA A 224 17.53 7.57 -19.21
C ALA A 224 16.46 8.05 -18.21
N VAL A 225 15.67 7.14 -17.66
CA VAL A 225 14.78 7.42 -16.54
C VAL A 225 15.65 7.71 -15.30
N VAL A 226 15.55 8.91 -14.76
CA VAL A 226 16.32 9.34 -13.58
C VAL A 226 15.51 9.40 -12.30
N PHE A 227 14.19 9.56 -12.42
CA PHE A 227 13.24 9.47 -11.32
C PHE A 227 11.98 8.75 -11.78
N LYS A 228 11.37 7.98 -10.92
CA LYS A 228 10.03 7.43 -11.11
C LYS A 228 9.27 7.26 -9.80
N SER A 229 7.95 7.23 -9.90
CA SER A 229 7.03 6.90 -8.80
C SER A 229 5.73 6.32 -9.36
N GLU A 230 4.99 5.57 -8.57
CA GLU A 230 3.73 4.94 -8.96
C GLU A 230 2.67 5.17 -7.90
N ILE A 231 1.39 5.25 -8.31
CA ILE A 231 0.24 5.17 -7.41
C ILE A 231 -0.20 3.70 -7.38
N GLY A 232 0.19 2.99 -6.33
CA GLY A 232 -0.10 1.56 -6.17
C GLY A 232 -1.54 1.26 -5.78
N ALA A 233 -2.14 2.11 -4.94
CA ALA A 233 -3.53 2.02 -4.54
C ALA A 233 -4.19 3.40 -4.57
N LEU A 234 -5.51 3.42 -4.88
CA LEU A 234 -6.32 4.62 -4.95
C LEU A 234 -7.72 4.31 -4.44
N GLY A 235 -8.12 4.90 -3.33
CA GLY A 235 -9.44 4.73 -2.73
C GLY A 235 -9.67 5.69 -1.57
N GLY A 236 -10.91 6.06 -1.29
CA GLY A 236 -11.26 6.94 -0.18
C GLY A 236 -10.65 8.34 -0.28
N GLY A 237 -10.40 8.85 -1.49
CA GLY A 237 -9.71 10.12 -1.69
C GLY A 237 -8.22 10.09 -1.38
N VAL A 238 -7.62 8.92 -1.22
CA VAL A 238 -6.19 8.73 -0.93
C VAL A 238 -5.51 8.03 -2.10
N ALA A 239 -4.41 8.61 -2.60
CA ALA A 239 -3.49 7.98 -3.55
C ALA A 239 -2.24 7.52 -2.80
N GLN A 240 -2.01 6.22 -2.70
CA GLN A 240 -0.85 5.65 -2.04
C GLN A 240 0.29 5.45 -3.03
N LEU A 241 1.38 6.19 -2.83
CA LEU A 241 2.60 6.07 -3.63
C LEU A 241 3.37 4.79 -3.26
N GLN A 242 4.00 4.25 -4.28
CA GLN A 242 4.97 3.16 -4.17
C GLN A 242 6.07 3.33 -5.19
N GLY A 243 7.18 2.61 -5.00
CA GLY A 243 8.24 2.55 -5.98
C GLY A 243 8.87 3.90 -6.32
N VAL A 244 8.98 4.80 -5.35
CA VAL A 244 9.73 6.05 -5.50
C VAL A 244 11.19 5.70 -5.66
N TRP A 245 11.77 6.04 -6.81
CA TRP A 245 13.12 5.65 -7.14
C TRP A 245 13.86 6.77 -7.86
N VAL A 246 15.14 6.89 -7.54
CA VAL A 246 16.11 7.77 -8.24
C VAL A 246 17.24 6.91 -8.75
N HIS A 247 17.69 7.19 -9.96
CA HIS A 247 18.83 6.51 -10.56
C HIS A 247 20.03 6.52 -9.60
N PRO A 248 20.69 5.39 -9.35
CA PRO A 248 21.73 5.27 -8.33
C PRO A 248 22.84 6.32 -8.43
N SER A 249 23.32 6.62 -9.63
CA SER A 249 24.39 7.61 -9.87
C SER A 249 23.98 9.05 -9.59
N LEU A 250 22.68 9.32 -9.43
CA LEU A 250 22.12 10.67 -9.23
C LEU A 250 21.50 10.87 -7.85
N ARG A 251 21.67 9.90 -6.96
CA ARG A 251 21.19 10.02 -5.56
C ARG A 251 21.96 11.11 -4.80
N GLY A 252 21.32 11.69 -3.80
CA GLY A 252 21.92 12.78 -2.99
C GLY A 252 21.85 14.16 -3.63
N ARG A 253 21.39 14.28 -4.88
CA ARG A 253 21.30 15.55 -5.67
C ARG A 253 19.96 16.27 -5.58
N GLY A 254 19.04 15.82 -4.71
CA GLY A 254 17.72 16.46 -4.52
C GLY A 254 16.62 16.00 -5.49
N LEU A 255 16.91 15.13 -6.47
CA LEU A 255 15.93 14.69 -7.47
C LEU A 255 14.68 14.07 -6.87
N ALA A 256 14.82 13.27 -5.78
CA ALA A 256 13.66 12.68 -5.12
C ALA A 256 12.67 13.74 -4.63
N ARG A 257 13.15 14.81 -4.01
CA ARG A 257 12.32 15.90 -3.48
C ARG A 257 11.61 16.65 -4.61
N ALA A 258 12.35 17.06 -5.63
CA ALA A 258 11.79 17.75 -6.79
C ALA A 258 10.75 16.87 -7.53
N GLY A 259 11.10 15.60 -7.75
CA GLY A 259 10.19 14.63 -8.38
C GLY A 259 8.92 14.39 -7.58
N LEU A 260 9.03 14.27 -6.27
CA LEU A 260 7.89 14.11 -5.35
C LEU A 260 6.96 15.32 -5.36
N CYS A 261 7.50 16.57 -5.34
CA CYS A 261 6.69 17.78 -5.44
C CYS A 261 5.79 17.73 -6.68
N ALA A 262 6.37 17.45 -7.86
CA ALA A 262 5.62 17.37 -9.10
C ALA A 262 4.57 16.23 -9.10
N VAL A 263 4.92 15.06 -8.56
CA VAL A 263 3.98 13.92 -8.42
C VAL A 263 2.84 14.27 -7.48
N ILE A 264 3.12 14.89 -6.32
CA ILE A 264 2.10 15.31 -5.34
C ILE A 264 1.17 16.35 -5.97
N GLU A 265 1.68 17.38 -6.60
CA GLU A 265 0.88 18.41 -7.26
C GLU A 265 -0.03 17.83 -8.34
N SER A 266 0.54 17.03 -9.25
CA SER A 266 -0.23 16.35 -10.30
C SER A 266 -1.30 15.44 -9.72
N THR A 267 -0.97 14.67 -8.67
CA THR A 267 -1.91 13.74 -8.04
C THR A 267 -3.03 14.48 -7.35
N ARG A 268 -2.71 15.48 -6.55
CA ARG A 268 -3.71 16.25 -5.79
C ARG A 268 -4.66 17.04 -6.68
N THR A 269 -4.17 17.54 -7.80
CA THR A 269 -4.98 18.32 -8.75
C THR A 269 -5.95 17.47 -9.56
N THR A 270 -5.58 16.20 -9.84
CA THR A 270 -6.28 15.43 -10.89
C THR A 270 -6.72 14.04 -10.48
N ILE A 271 -6.26 13.50 -9.33
CA ILE A 271 -6.51 12.11 -8.94
C ILE A 271 -7.15 12.01 -7.56
N ALA A 272 -6.48 12.51 -6.52
CA ALA A 272 -6.95 12.40 -5.13
C ALA A 272 -6.39 13.53 -4.26
N PRO A 273 -7.18 14.09 -3.32
CA PRO A 273 -6.75 15.21 -2.48
C PRO A 273 -5.60 14.85 -1.52
N THR A 274 -5.51 13.60 -1.10
CA THR A 274 -4.49 13.12 -0.17
C THR A 274 -3.54 12.17 -0.87
N VAL A 275 -2.24 12.37 -0.64
CA VAL A 275 -1.18 11.44 -1.09
C VAL A 275 -0.58 10.78 0.14
N SER A 276 -0.43 9.46 0.13
CA SER A 276 0.17 8.69 1.21
C SER A 276 1.27 7.75 0.71
N LEU A 277 2.05 7.24 1.64
CA LEU A 277 3.02 6.18 1.44
C LEU A 277 3.35 5.52 2.77
N TYR A 278 4.04 4.38 2.73
CA TYR A 278 4.74 3.85 3.89
C TYR A 278 6.17 3.45 3.50
N VAL A 279 7.09 3.59 4.42
CA VAL A 279 8.53 3.43 4.20
C VAL A 279 9.17 2.72 5.39
N ASN A 280 10.14 1.83 5.12
CA ASN A 280 10.90 1.17 6.18
C ASN A 280 11.58 2.21 7.09
N ASP A 281 11.51 2.02 8.39
CA ASP A 281 12.04 2.94 9.39
C ASP A 281 13.55 3.16 9.29
N PHE A 282 14.27 2.16 8.79
CA PHE A 282 15.71 2.26 8.52
C PHE A 282 16.07 3.05 7.25
N ASN A 283 15.10 3.35 6.37
CA ASN A 283 15.33 4.15 5.16
C ASN A 283 15.27 5.65 5.48
N THR A 284 16.19 6.08 6.36
CA THR A 284 16.24 7.46 6.83
C THR A 284 16.39 8.51 5.72
N PRO A 285 17.14 8.25 4.62
CA PRO A 285 17.20 9.22 3.52
C PRO A 285 15.86 9.44 2.82
N ALA A 286 15.07 8.38 2.65
CA ALA A 286 13.73 8.50 2.05
C ALA A 286 12.77 9.24 2.99
N ILE A 287 12.77 8.89 4.30
CA ILE A 287 11.96 9.58 5.31
C ILE A 287 12.27 11.07 5.31
N ALA A 288 13.54 11.46 5.35
CA ALA A 288 13.96 12.86 5.32
C ALA A 288 13.51 13.57 4.02
N ALA A 289 13.52 12.87 2.88
CA ALA A 289 13.02 13.43 1.63
C ALA A 289 11.51 13.67 1.66
N TYR A 290 10.74 12.73 2.23
CA TYR A 290 9.29 12.86 2.38
C TYR A 290 8.91 13.98 3.36
N GLU A 291 9.55 14.04 4.52
CA GLU A 291 9.33 15.11 5.50
C GLU A 291 9.65 16.49 4.91
N ALA A 292 10.75 16.60 4.16
CA ALA A 292 11.17 17.85 3.53
C ALA A 292 10.15 18.39 2.50
N VAL A 293 9.39 17.52 1.82
CA VAL A 293 8.34 17.95 0.89
C VAL A 293 6.97 18.10 1.55
N GLY A 294 6.86 17.88 2.87
CA GLY A 294 5.67 18.17 3.65
C GLY A 294 4.82 16.95 4.06
N PHE A 295 5.30 15.72 3.85
CA PHE A 295 4.61 14.56 4.44
C PHE A 295 4.69 14.58 5.96
N ALA A 296 3.57 14.37 6.61
CA ALA A 296 3.49 14.14 8.05
C ALA A 296 3.41 12.63 8.35
N ARG A 297 3.97 12.21 9.47
CA ARG A 297 3.80 10.85 9.98
C ARG A 297 2.39 10.71 10.52
N VAL A 298 1.66 9.69 10.07
CA VAL A 298 0.25 9.48 10.42
C VAL A 298 -0.01 8.11 11.06
N GLY A 299 0.99 7.25 11.13
CA GLY A 299 0.87 5.93 11.75
C GLY A 299 2.07 5.03 11.45
N GLU A 300 1.91 3.77 11.75
CA GLU A 300 2.89 2.73 11.46
C GLU A 300 2.24 1.56 10.73
N PHE A 301 2.93 1.03 9.73
CA PHE A 301 2.61 -0.21 9.05
C PHE A 301 3.60 -1.31 9.41
N ALA A 302 3.17 -2.54 9.22
CA ALA A 302 4.06 -3.70 9.18
C ALA A 302 3.82 -4.52 7.91
N THR A 303 4.86 -5.21 7.47
CA THR A 303 4.80 -6.15 6.34
C THR A 303 5.45 -7.46 6.74
N VAL A 304 4.72 -8.55 6.51
CA VAL A 304 5.20 -9.94 6.66
C VAL A 304 5.11 -10.59 5.29
N MET A 305 6.23 -10.98 4.68
CA MET A 305 6.29 -11.62 3.35
C MET A 305 6.53 -13.11 3.48
N PHE A 306 5.88 -13.89 2.63
CA PHE A 306 5.96 -15.35 2.61
C PHE A 306 6.80 -15.90 1.45
#